data_2fd8870c8aa554d10b50a1fc13a9ee3f
#
_entry.id   2fd8870c8aa554d10b50a1fc13a9ee3f
#
_cell.length_a   1.000
_cell.length_b   1.000
_cell.length_c   1.000
_cell.angle_alpha   90.00
_cell.angle_beta   90.00
_cell.angle_gamma   90.00
#
_symmetry.space_group_name_H-M   'P 1'
#
loop_
_entity.id
_entity.type
_entity.pdbx_description
1 polymer ?
#
loop_
_entity_poly.entity_id
_entity_poly.type
_entity_poly.pdbx_seq_one_letter_code
_entity_poly.pdbx_strand_id
1 'polypeptide(L)'
;MALANEILGLITDIHDSLRAHGETLSTAESLTAGGLSHALTIVPGASDVFLGSITAYRPEIKVSHLGVDESVIAERTVVSEEVAIEMARGANKSFGSSWAIATTGVAGPGPADGSDAGRVFVAFVGPVVQVIELSLSGEREVVRNATVASAIASFARILRQRDKQEKG
;
A
#
# COMPACT_ATOMS: atom_id res chain seq x y z
N MET A 1 -14.18 -15.36 -10.35
CA MET A 1 -14.01 -14.70 -11.67
C MET A 1 -14.45 -13.23 -11.65
N ALA A 2 -15.63 -12.88 -11.20
CA ALA A 2 -16.10 -11.46 -11.21
C ALA A 2 -15.20 -10.50 -10.39
N LEU A 3 -14.84 -10.86 -9.14
CA LEU A 3 -13.98 -10.04 -8.28
C LEU A 3 -12.58 -9.86 -8.88
N ALA A 4 -12.00 -10.90 -9.47
CA ALA A 4 -10.71 -10.81 -10.13
C ALA A 4 -10.74 -9.85 -11.33
N ASN A 5 -11.80 -9.88 -12.13
CA ASN A 5 -11.99 -8.97 -13.26
C ASN A 5 -12.19 -7.52 -12.79
N GLU A 6 -12.90 -7.31 -11.67
CA GLU A 6 -13.09 -5.99 -11.08
C GLU A 6 -11.74 -5.39 -10.64
N ILE A 7 -10.92 -6.15 -9.92
CA ILE A 7 -9.59 -5.71 -9.50
C ILE A 7 -8.69 -5.41 -10.70
N LEU A 8 -8.72 -6.23 -11.74
CA LEU A 8 -7.97 -5.96 -12.97
C LEU A 8 -8.40 -4.64 -13.63
N GLY A 9 -9.71 -4.36 -13.66
CA GLY A 9 -10.23 -3.09 -14.14
C GLY A 9 -9.74 -1.90 -13.34
N LEU A 10 -9.73 -2.01 -12.00
CA LEU A 10 -9.19 -0.96 -11.12
C LEU A 10 -7.70 -0.71 -11.32
N ILE A 11 -6.91 -1.77 -11.53
CA ILE A 11 -5.47 -1.64 -11.82
C ILE A 11 -5.26 -0.91 -13.14
N THR A 12 -6.03 -1.25 -14.17
CA THR A 12 -5.98 -0.54 -15.46
C THR A 12 -6.32 0.94 -15.31
N ASP A 13 -7.38 1.27 -14.58
CA ASP A 13 -7.77 2.66 -14.30
C ASP A 13 -6.66 3.43 -13.55
N ILE A 14 -6.01 2.79 -12.57
CA ILE A 14 -4.86 3.36 -11.85
C ILE A 14 -3.75 3.70 -12.83
N HIS A 15 -3.36 2.74 -13.67
CA HIS A 15 -2.27 2.94 -14.63
C HIS A 15 -2.60 4.04 -15.65
N ASP A 16 -3.81 4.09 -16.15
CA ASP A 16 -4.26 5.10 -17.11
C ASP A 16 -4.28 6.49 -16.48
N SER A 17 -4.76 6.62 -15.25
CA SER A 17 -4.72 7.89 -14.51
C SER A 17 -3.29 8.35 -14.24
N LEU A 18 -2.41 7.49 -13.75
CA LEU A 18 -1.01 7.83 -13.52
C LEU A 18 -0.29 8.24 -14.82
N ARG A 19 -0.51 7.49 -15.89
CA ARG A 19 0.07 7.75 -17.21
C ARG A 19 -0.38 9.10 -17.77
N ALA A 20 -1.66 9.42 -17.62
CA ALA A 20 -2.23 10.70 -18.07
C ALA A 20 -1.62 11.92 -17.37
N HIS A 21 -1.14 11.74 -16.12
CA HIS A 21 -0.51 12.81 -15.33
C HIS A 21 1.02 12.76 -15.34
N GLY A 22 1.62 11.80 -16.03
CA GLY A 22 3.08 11.60 -15.99
C GLY A 22 3.59 11.19 -14.60
N GLU A 23 2.75 10.53 -13.82
CA GLU A 23 3.02 10.12 -12.44
C GLU A 23 3.48 8.66 -12.35
N THR A 24 4.18 8.36 -11.28
CA THR A 24 4.73 7.04 -10.99
C THR A 24 4.33 6.55 -9.61
N LEU A 25 4.41 5.24 -9.40
CA LEU A 25 3.99 4.55 -8.19
C LEU A 25 5.09 3.62 -7.67
N SER A 26 5.26 3.58 -6.36
CA SER A 26 6.06 2.57 -5.66
C SER A 26 5.27 1.98 -4.49
N THR A 27 5.75 0.87 -3.92
CA THR A 27 5.14 0.25 -2.75
C THR A 27 6.14 -0.09 -1.67
N ALA A 28 5.66 -0.09 -0.40
CA ALA A 28 6.36 -0.63 0.75
C ALA A 28 5.44 -1.64 1.45
N GLU A 29 5.85 -2.89 1.49
CA GLU A 29 4.97 -3.97 1.92
C GLU A 29 5.51 -4.68 3.16
N SER A 30 4.63 -4.91 4.15
CA SER A 30 4.91 -5.77 5.28
C SER A 30 4.09 -7.06 5.17
N LEU A 31 2.88 -7.11 5.72
CA LEU A 31 2.08 -8.34 5.73
C LEU A 31 1.72 -8.87 4.33
N THR A 32 1.63 -8.03 3.33
CA THR A 32 1.32 -8.44 1.95
C THR A 32 2.50 -9.07 1.23
N ALA A 33 3.73 -8.79 1.68
CA ALA A 33 4.97 -9.47 1.29
C ALA A 33 5.16 -9.62 -0.23
N GLY A 34 4.95 -8.54 -1.00
CA GLY A 34 5.06 -8.52 -2.45
C GLY A 34 3.73 -8.75 -3.19
N GLY A 35 2.66 -9.08 -2.48
CA GLY A 35 1.34 -9.34 -3.08
C GLY A 35 0.74 -8.11 -3.75
N LEU A 36 0.92 -6.92 -3.16
CA LEU A 36 0.42 -5.69 -3.75
C LEU A 36 1.20 -5.31 -5.03
N SER A 37 2.52 -5.37 -4.99
CA SER A 37 3.37 -5.10 -6.16
C SER A 37 3.14 -6.13 -7.27
N HIS A 38 2.99 -7.40 -6.93
CA HIS A 38 2.60 -8.42 -7.90
C HIS A 38 1.27 -8.07 -8.58
N ALA A 39 0.24 -7.75 -7.82
CA ALA A 39 -1.07 -7.39 -8.36
C ALA A 39 -1.00 -6.15 -9.27
N LEU A 40 -0.29 -5.10 -8.85
CA LEU A 40 -0.13 -3.87 -9.64
C LEU A 40 0.62 -4.08 -10.97
N THR A 41 1.40 -5.15 -11.10
CA THR A 41 2.18 -5.45 -12.30
C THR A 41 1.55 -6.52 -13.20
N ILE A 42 0.36 -7.00 -12.87
CA ILE A 42 -0.30 -8.10 -13.62
C ILE A 42 -0.80 -7.66 -15.00
N VAL A 43 -1.07 -6.38 -15.19
CA VAL A 43 -1.54 -5.84 -16.48
C VAL A 43 -0.35 -5.37 -17.33
N PRO A 44 -0.39 -5.54 -18.67
CA PRO A 44 0.65 -5.06 -19.56
C PRO A 44 0.87 -3.55 -19.44
N GLY A 45 2.12 -3.08 -19.63
CA GLY A 45 2.46 -1.66 -19.54
C GLY A 45 2.65 -1.15 -18.10
N ALA A 46 2.69 -2.03 -17.11
CA ALA A 46 2.94 -1.65 -15.71
C ALA A 46 4.27 -0.88 -15.53
N SER A 47 5.29 -1.20 -16.33
CA SER A 47 6.61 -0.53 -16.28
C SER A 47 6.58 0.97 -16.62
N ASP A 48 5.51 1.46 -17.24
CA ASP A 48 5.37 2.88 -17.55
C ASP A 48 5.13 3.73 -16.30
N VAL A 49 4.55 3.12 -15.26
CA VAL A 49 4.10 3.83 -14.05
C VAL A 49 4.63 3.22 -12.75
N PHE A 50 4.85 1.92 -12.68
CA PHE A 50 5.31 1.24 -11.45
C PHE A 50 6.83 1.12 -11.42
N LEU A 51 7.47 1.75 -10.41
CA LEU A 51 8.93 1.81 -10.30
C LEU A 51 9.52 0.65 -9.50
N GLY A 52 8.82 0.16 -8.49
CA GLY A 52 9.33 -0.91 -7.66
C GLY A 52 8.67 -1.01 -6.28
N SER A 53 9.14 -1.97 -5.51
CA SER A 53 8.64 -2.28 -4.16
C SER A 53 9.77 -2.61 -3.20
N ILE A 54 9.60 -2.23 -1.93
CA ILE A 54 10.42 -2.70 -0.82
C ILE A 54 9.56 -3.55 0.09
N THR A 55 9.87 -4.84 0.21
CA THR A 55 9.27 -5.71 1.21
C THR A 55 10.05 -5.60 2.51
N ALA A 56 9.53 -4.83 3.46
CA ALA A 56 10.11 -4.57 4.77
C ALA A 56 9.32 -5.34 5.85
N TYR A 57 9.57 -6.64 5.95
CA TYR A 57 8.77 -7.54 6.79
C TYR A 57 9.05 -7.36 8.28
N ARG A 58 10.31 -7.20 8.66
CA ARG A 58 10.76 -7.03 10.03
C ARG A 58 10.93 -5.55 10.42
N PRO A 59 10.78 -5.18 11.71
CA PRO A 59 10.94 -3.80 12.16
C PRO A 59 12.27 -3.16 11.74
N GLU A 60 13.40 -3.87 11.92
CA GLU A 60 14.72 -3.37 11.57
C GLU A 60 14.91 -3.11 10.07
N ILE A 61 14.15 -3.78 9.20
CA ILE A 61 14.17 -3.53 7.75
C ILE A 61 13.35 -2.27 7.42
N LYS A 62 12.26 -2.02 8.16
CA LYS A 62 11.50 -0.76 8.03
C LYS A 62 12.40 0.44 8.35
N VAL A 63 13.20 0.33 9.39
CA VAL A 63 14.16 1.37 9.78
C VAL A 63 15.25 1.53 8.72
N SER A 64 15.98 0.46 8.41
CA SER A 64 17.20 0.53 7.59
C SER A 64 16.94 0.82 6.12
N HIS A 65 15.82 0.37 5.54
CA HIS A 65 15.52 0.47 4.10
C HIS A 65 14.46 1.52 3.76
N LEU A 66 13.58 1.84 4.70
CA LEU A 66 12.50 2.81 4.50
C LEU A 66 12.67 4.07 5.35
N GLY A 67 13.65 4.08 6.28
CA GLY A 67 13.91 5.21 7.16
C GLY A 67 12.80 5.48 8.17
N VAL A 68 12.03 4.44 8.54
CA VAL A 68 11.05 4.55 9.63
C VAL A 68 11.79 4.84 10.93
N ASP A 69 11.31 5.82 11.71
CA ASP A 69 11.91 6.20 12.96
C ASP A 69 11.68 5.11 14.02
N GLU A 70 12.78 4.65 14.63
CA GLU A 70 12.72 3.65 15.72
C GLU A 70 11.86 4.12 16.89
N SER A 71 11.85 5.42 17.19
CA SER A 71 11.04 5.99 18.27
C SER A 71 9.54 5.87 17.97
N VAL A 72 9.14 6.01 16.71
CA VAL A 72 7.73 5.83 16.27
C VAL A 72 7.31 4.37 16.44
N ILE A 73 8.18 3.42 16.08
CA ILE A 73 7.92 1.99 16.32
C ILE A 73 7.80 1.69 17.81
N ALA A 74 8.69 2.27 18.64
CA ALA A 74 8.66 2.04 20.09
C ALA A 74 7.39 2.60 20.76
N GLU A 75 6.91 3.75 20.31
CA GLU A 75 5.73 4.41 20.88
C GLU A 75 4.40 3.87 20.35
N ARG A 76 4.34 3.53 19.05
CA ARG A 76 3.10 3.23 18.32
C ARG A 76 2.96 1.79 17.90
N THR A 77 4.01 0.99 18.04
CA THR A 77 4.18 -0.35 17.44
C THR A 77 4.31 -0.32 15.92
N VAL A 78 4.72 -1.47 15.33
CA VAL A 78 4.85 -1.58 13.85
C VAL A 78 3.51 -1.59 13.13
N VAL A 79 2.40 -1.84 13.84
CA VAL A 79 1.04 -1.85 13.31
C VAL A 79 0.34 -0.56 13.73
N SER A 80 0.64 0.51 13.02
CA SER A 80 0.09 1.84 13.31
C SER A 80 -0.01 2.68 12.02
N GLU A 81 -0.84 3.71 12.09
CA GLU A 81 -1.00 4.69 11.03
C GLU A 81 0.32 5.39 10.74
N GLU A 82 1.04 5.81 11.79
CA GLU A 82 2.30 6.53 11.69
C GLU A 82 3.37 5.71 10.98
N VAL A 83 3.52 4.44 11.34
CA VAL A 83 4.47 3.54 10.67
C VAL A 83 4.08 3.30 9.22
N ALA A 84 2.80 3.14 8.89
CA ALA A 84 2.35 3.01 7.51
C ALA A 84 2.71 4.25 6.67
N ILE A 85 2.50 5.45 7.21
CA ILE A 85 2.86 6.72 6.54
C ILE A 85 4.37 6.80 6.31
N GLU A 86 5.18 6.51 7.32
CA GLU A 86 6.64 6.55 7.20
C GLU A 86 7.17 5.51 6.22
N MET A 87 6.62 4.31 6.20
CA MET A 87 6.95 3.30 5.20
C MET A 87 6.66 3.80 3.78
N ALA A 88 5.49 4.41 3.56
CA ALA A 88 5.14 4.96 2.25
C ALA A 88 6.06 6.12 1.85
N ARG A 89 6.38 7.04 2.76
CA ARG A 89 7.34 8.12 2.53
C ARG A 89 8.73 7.59 2.19
N GLY A 90 9.16 6.53 2.89
CA GLY A 90 10.43 5.87 2.63
C GLY A 90 10.51 5.29 1.21
N ALA A 91 9.46 4.59 0.75
CA ALA A 91 9.38 4.09 -0.62
C ALA A 91 9.34 5.23 -1.64
N ASN A 92 8.49 6.24 -1.41
CA ASN A 92 8.40 7.42 -2.26
C ASN A 92 9.77 8.08 -2.46
N LYS A 93 10.52 8.27 -1.37
CA LYS A 93 11.87 8.85 -1.41
C LYS A 93 12.88 7.94 -2.12
N SER A 94 12.86 6.63 -1.82
CA SER A 94 13.83 5.67 -2.36
C SER A 94 13.72 5.50 -3.87
N PHE A 95 12.50 5.51 -4.39
CA PHE A 95 12.22 5.35 -5.81
C PHE A 95 12.08 6.67 -6.58
N GLY A 96 11.89 7.80 -5.87
CA GLY A 96 11.54 9.08 -6.50
C GLY A 96 10.17 9.03 -7.19
N SER A 97 9.25 8.22 -6.68
CA SER A 97 7.91 8.05 -7.24
C SER A 97 7.00 9.23 -6.89
N SER A 98 5.98 9.50 -7.72
CA SER A 98 4.96 10.50 -7.42
C SER A 98 4.04 10.06 -6.30
N TRP A 99 3.75 8.77 -6.23
CA TRP A 99 2.92 8.12 -5.24
C TRP A 99 3.61 6.91 -4.62
N ALA A 100 3.30 6.63 -3.38
CA ALA A 100 3.68 5.38 -2.72
C ALA A 100 2.51 4.82 -1.91
N ILE A 101 2.36 3.50 -1.90
CA ILE A 101 1.40 2.78 -1.07
C ILE A 101 2.18 1.90 -0.10
N ALA A 102 1.84 1.97 1.19
CA ALA A 102 2.43 1.07 2.19
C ALA A 102 1.36 0.26 2.92
N THR A 103 1.72 -0.97 3.29
CA THR A 103 0.89 -1.88 4.07
C THR A 103 1.63 -2.34 5.32
N THR A 104 1.00 -2.22 6.49
CA THR A 104 1.46 -2.84 7.74
C THR A 104 0.27 -3.41 8.50
N GLY A 105 0.45 -4.54 9.19
CA GLY A 105 -0.66 -5.17 9.89
C GLY A 105 -0.36 -6.59 10.34
N VAL A 106 -1.32 -7.20 11.03
CA VAL A 106 -1.27 -8.56 11.53
C VAL A 106 -2.13 -9.47 10.66
N ALA A 107 -1.50 -10.33 9.89
CA ALA A 107 -2.23 -11.30 9.05
C ALA A 107 -2.81 -12.48 9.85
N GLY A 108 -2.32 -12.77 11.04
CA GLY A 108 -2.68 -13.93 11.86
C GLY A 108 -1.85 -15.17 11.54
N PRO A 109 -2.15 -16.32 12.16
CA PRO A 109 -3.19 -16.51 13.18
C PRO A 109 -2.80 -15.87 14.52
N GLY A 110 -3.79 -15.34 15.23
CA GLY A 110 -3.58 -14.71 16.54
C GLY A 110 -2.97 -13.32 16.48
N PRO A 111 -2.94 -12.62 17.64
CA PRO A 111 -2.38 -11.28 17.76
C PRO A 111 -0.85 -11.28 17.61
N ALA A 112 -0.30 -10.17 17.15
CA ALA A 112 1.13 -9.91 17.08
C ALA A 112 1.39 -8.40 17.20
N ASP A 113 2.59 -8.03 17.66
CA ASP A 113 3.03 -6.62 17.72
C ASP A 113 2.03 -5.69 18.42
N GLY A 114 1.35 -6.19 19.46
CA GLY A 114 0.35 -5.43 20.23
C GLY A 114 -0.98 -5.19 19.50
N SER A 115 -1.25 -5.90 18.41
CA SER A 115 -2.47 -5.76 17.62
C SER A 115 -3.14 -7.10 17.34
N ASP A 116 -4.46 -7.08 17.20
CA ASP A 116 -5.25 -8.25 16.84
C ASP A 116 -4.99 -8.67 15.39
N ALA A 117 -5.18 -9.98 15.12
CA ALA A 117 -5.17 -10.50 13.76
C ALA A 117 -6.25 -9.79 12.91
N GLY A 118 -5.89 -9.42 11.70
CA GLY A 118 -6.76 -8.70 10.77
C GLY A 118 -6.72 -7.18 10.90
N ARG A 119 -6.04 -6.61 11.90
CA ARG A 119 -5.82 -5.17 11.96
C ARG A 119 -4.73 -4.77 11.00
N VAL A 120 -5.05 -3.88 10.07
CA VAL A 120 -4.16 -3.46 8.98
C VAL A 120 -4.27 -1.97 8.74
N PHE A 121 -3.16 -1.31 8.48
CA PHE A 121 -3.09 0.06 7.99
C PHE A 121 -2.54 0.07 6.57
N VAL A 122 -3.20 0.83 5.69
CA VAL A 122 -2.71 1.11 4.34
C VAL A 122 -2.57 2.61 4.18
N ALA A 123 -1.35 3.07 3.91
CA ALA A 123 -1.06 4.47 3.69
C ALA A 123 -0.83 4.76 2.20
N PHE A 124 -1.33 5.90 1.76
CA PHE A 124 -1.14 6.45 0.43
C PHE A 124 -0.45 7.80 0.58
N VAL A 125 0.72 7.95 0.00
CA VAL A 125 1.52 9.19 0.07
C VAL A 125 1.84 9.67 -1.34
N GLY A 126 1.52 10.92 -1.60
CA GLY A 126 1.74 11.62 -2.85
C GLY A 126 1.39 13.09 -2.68
N PRO A 127 0.70 13.73 -3.65
CA PRO A 127 0.18 15.09 -3.50
C PRO A 127 -0.75 15.25 -2.29
N VAL A 128 -1.37 14.16 -1.86
CA VAL A 128 -2.11 14.05 -0.60
C VAL A 128 -1.63 12.86 0.21
N VAL A 129 -1.87 12.88 1.52
CA VAL A 129 -1.61 11.75 2.41
C VAL A 129 -2.94 11.25 2.93
N GLN A 130 -3.21 9.96 2.74
CA GLN A 130 -4.40 9.29 3.28
C GLN A 130 -4.00 7.96 3.90
N VAL A 131 -4.71 7.56 4.94
CA VAL A 131 -4.57 6.25 5.57
C VAL A 131 -5.93 5.63 5.73
N ILE A 132 -6.01 4.33 5.53
CA ILE A 132 -7.18 3.54 5.89
C ILE A 132 -6.77 2.50 6.93
N GLU A 133 -7.61 2.32 7.93
CA GLU A 133 -7.52 1.21 8.88
C GLU A 133 -8.55 0.15 8.47
N LEU A 134 -8.11 -1.10 8.42
CA LEU A 134 -8.94 -2.24 8.10
C LEU A 134 -9.02 -3.18 9.29
N SER A 135 -10.22 -3.70 9.55
CA SER A 135 -10.48 -4.81 10.47
C SER A 135 -10.97 -6.00 9.65
N LEU A 136 -10.05 -6.89 9.30
CA LEU A 136 -10.30 -8.02 8.42
C LEU A 136 -10.48 -9.30 9.23
N SER A 137 -11.35 -10.18 8.76
CA SER A 137 -11.58 -11.49 9.37
C SER A 137 -11.14 -12.60 8.41
N GLY A 138 -10.73 -13.72 8.98
CA GLY A 138 -10.35 -14.90 8.21
C GLY A 138 -8.91 -15.36 8.47
N GLU A 139 -8.53 -16.38 7.75
CA GLU A 139 -7.18 -16.94 7.81
C GLU A 139 -6.15 -15.98 7.20
N ARG A 140 -4.89 -16.22 7.51
CA ARG A 140 -3.75 -15.41 7.10
C ARG A 140 -3.76 -14.98 5.62
N GLU A 141 -4.02 -15.93 4.73
CA GLU A 141 -4.01 -15.62 3.29
C GLU A 141 -5.22 -14.78 2.87
N VAL A 142 -6.37 -15.00 3.49
CA VAL A 142 -7.58 -14.18 3.27
C VAL A 142 -7.33 -12.73 3.68
N VAL A 143 -6.73 -12.50 4.86
CA VAL A 143 -6.36 -11.16 5.33
C VAL A 143 -5.38 -10.48 4.37
N ARG A 144 -4.34 -11.17 3.92
CA ARG A 144 -3.35 -10.64 2.98
C ARG A 144 -4.00 -10.25 1.64
N ASN A 145 -4.80 -11.13 1.06
CA ASN A 145 -5.48 -10.89 -0.22
C ASN A 145 -6.51 -9.77 -0.12
N ALA A 146 -7.28 -9.71 0.97
CA ALA A 146 -8.23 -8.63 1.23
C ALA A 146 -7.52 -7.28 1.41
N THR A 147 -6.33 -7.25 2.03
CA THR A 147 -5.49 -6.06 2.15
C THR A 147 -5.08 -5.55 0.77
N VAL A 148 -4.61 -6.43 -0.11
CA VAL A 148 -4.22 -6.07 -1.48
C VAL A 148 -5.41 -5.49 -2.25
N ALA A 149 -6.55 -6.16 -2.23
CA ALA A 149 -7.76 -5.69 -2.91
C ALA A 149 -8.23 -4.33 -2.38
N SER A 150 -8.23 -4.15 -1.06
CA SER A 150 -8.61 -2.88 -0.41
C SER A 150 -7.65 -1.74 -0.74
N ALA A 151 -6.35 -2.01 -0.79
CA ALA A 151 -5.34 -1.03 -1.18
C ALA A 151 -5.56 -0.54 -2.63
N ILE A 152 -5.78 -1.46 -3.56
CA ILE A 152 -6.03 -1.15 -4.98
C ILE A 152 -7.33 -0.35 -5.13
N ALA A 153 -8.43 -0.80 -4.53
CA ALA A 153 -9.72 -0.12 -4.61
C ALA A 153 -9.67 1.29 -4.02
N SER A 154 -9.00 1.46 -2.89
CA SER A 154 -8.84 2.77 -2.23
C SER A 154 -7.97 3.71 -3.05
N PHE A 155 -6.87 3.22 -3.62
CA PHE A 155 -6.01 4.06 -4.45
C PHE A 155 -6.70 4.50 -5.75
N ALA A 156 -7.41 3.60 -6.42
CA ALA A 156 -8.24 3.95 -7.58
C ALA A 156 -9.27 5.04 -7.24
N ARG A 157 -9.90 4.97 -6.05
CA ARG A 157 -10.84 5.99 -5.58
C ARG A 157 -10.15 7.34 -5.34
N ILE A 158 -8.96 7.34 -4.73
CA ILE A 158 -8.17 8.56 -4.48
C ILE A 158 -7.86 9.25 -5.81
N LEU A 159 -7.36 8.51 -6.80
CA LEU A 159 -7.03 9.06 -8.11
C LEU A 159 -8.27 9.60 -8.82
N ARG A 160 -9.38 8.88 -8.81
CA ARG A 160 -10.66 9.35 -9.40
C ARG A 160 -11.18 10.62 -8.75
N GLN A 161 -11.01 10.80 -7.44
CA GLN A 161 -11.41 12.01 -6.73
C GLN A 161 -10.55 13.21 -7.16
N ARG A 162 -9.22 13.01 -7.25
CA ARG A 162 -8.30 14.02 -7.76
C ARG A 162 -8.67 14.44 -9.19
N ASP A 163 -8.83 13.48 -10.09
CA ASP A 163 -9.12 13.72 -11.51
C ASP A 163 -10.44 14.49 -11.73
N LYS A 164 -11.40 14.33 -10.81
CA LYS A 164 -12.65 15.10 -10.81
C LYS A 164 -12.45 16.54 -10.35
N GLN A 165 -11.60 16.76 -9.35
CA GLN A 165 -11.32 18.12 -8.83
C GLN A 165 -10.56 18.99 -9.84
N GLU A 166 -9.69 18.39 -10.65
CA GLU A 166 -8.93 19.09 -11.69
C GLU A 166 -9.78 19.48 -12.90
N LYS A 167 -10.93 18.83 -13.11
CA LYS A 167 -11.85 19.08 -14.25
C LYS A 167 -12.99 20.05 -13.92
N GLY A 168 -13.16 20.44 -12.67
CA GLY A 168 -14.22 21.33 -12.19
C GLY A 168 -13.69 22.71 -11.89
#